data_e9717c377af5f73a4b7a04257e1eda3c
#
_entry.id   e9717c377af5f73a4b7a04257e1eda3c
#
_cell.length_a   1.000
_cell.length_b   1.000
_cell.length_c   1.000
_cell.angle_alpha   90.00
_cell.angle_beta   90.00
_cell.angle_gamma   90.00
#
_symmetry.space_group_name_H-M   'P 1'
#
loop_
_entity.id
_entity.type
_entity.pdbx_description
1 polymer ?
#
loop_
_entity_poly.entity_id
_entity_poly.type
_entity_poly.pdbx_seq_one_letter_code
_entity_poly.pdbx_strand_id
1 'polypeptide(L)'
;DVHHHPVLDDFVFLTGVTGGDVIAKQVLPAPSRLLAELMKDANRTELDSVYPDREILLVDLAQTYQKLIMELYRSGCRYLQLDDATRTVTDNAIRVNNMALENLPADLFIAFHSPTEMLFSLQGIHAFFLDYDSECGKNRLLWFIREKQSVFGFVLSHYPVEEELEELRAKIDQIIRYIPSHRFSLCIPNAEVLPSESYEAAEEKQWHTLKMAEMVAGELWPEEG
;
A
#
# COMPACT_ATOMS: atom_id res chain seq x y z
N ASP A 1 -7.26 -22.12 -4.11
CA ASP A 1 -6.36 -22.24 -5.24
C ASP A 1 -5.99 -20.84 -5.74
N VAL A 2 -4.71 -20.48 -5.68
CA VAL A 2 -4.24 -19.13 -6.05
C VAL A 2 -4.44 -18.83 -7.54
N HIS A 3 -4.50 -19.82 -8.41
CA HIS A 3 -4.70 -19.66 -9.86
C HIS A 3 -6.10 -19.16 -10.24
N HIS A 4 -7.06 -19.23 -9.33
CA HIS A 4 -8.43 -18.74 -9.49
C HIS A 4 -8.79 -17.66 -8.47
N HIS A 5 -7.78 -16.97 -7.95
CA HIS A 5 -8.02 -15.89 -7.00
C HIS A 5 -8.62 -14.68 -7.74
N PRO A 6 -9.73 -14.10 -7.27
CA PRO A 6 -10.43 -13.01 -7.97
C PRO A 6 -9.53 -11.82 -8.32
N VAL A 7 -8.52 -11.54 -7.50
CA VAL A 7 -7.57 -10.45 -7.74
C VAL A 7 -6.80 -10.58 -9.06
N LEU A 8 -6.65 -11.80 -9.60
CA LEU A 8 -6.00 -12.01 -10.89
C LEU A 8 -6.91 -11.51 -12.03
N ASP A 9 -8.20 -11.82 -11.95
CA ASP A 9 -9.18 -11.36 -12.93
C ASP A 9 -9.33 -9.83 -12.87
N ASP A 10 -9.36 -9.27 -11.65
CA ASP A 10 -9.40 -7.82 -11.42
C ASP A 10 -8.16 -7.13 -12.03
N PHE A 11 -6.97 -7.71 -11.84
CA PHE A 11 -5.74 -7.16 -12.40
C PHE A 11 -5.70 -7.25 -13.93
N VAL A 12 -6.14 -8.37 -14.51
CA VAL A 12 -6.25 -8.52 -15.97
C VAL A 12 -7.24 -7.52 -16.55
N PHE A 13 -8.37 -7.32 -15.89
CA PHE A 13 -9.33 -6.28 -16.29
C PHE A 13 -8.69 -4.89 -16.23
N LEU A 14 -8.02 -4.55 -15.11
CA LEU A 14 -7.35 -3.26 -14.92
C LEU A 14 -6.35 -2.98 -16.06
N THR A 15 -5.51 -3.96 -16.40
CA THR A 15 -4.53 -3.81 -17.49
C THR A 15 -5.17 -3.66 -18.86
N GLY A 16 -6.38 -4.21 -19.04
CA GLY A 16 -7.15 -4.06 -20.27
C GLY A 16 -7.75 -2.66 -20.49
N VAL A 17 -7.99 -1.92 -19.39
CA VAL A 17 -8.57 -0.56 -19.44
C VAL A 17 -7.51 0.55 -19.28
N THR A 18 -6.34 0.24 -18.74
CA THR A 18 -5.21 1.17 -18.70
C THR A 18 -4.53 1.22 -20.06
N GLY A 19 -4.33 2.41 -20.61
CA GLY A 19 -3.49 2.59 -21.80
C GLY A 19 -2.01 2.28 -21.48
N GLY A 20 -1.18 2.18 -22.53
CA GLY A 20 0.26 1.89 -22.36
C GLY A 20 1.08 2.96 -21.61
N ASP A 21 0.48 4.13 -21.37
CA ASP A 21 1.14 5.29 -20.76
C ASP A 21 1.08 5.28 -19.22
N VAL A 22 0.32 4.34 -18.61
CA VAL A 22 0.17 4.23 -17.16
C VAL A 22 0.51 2.83 -16.67
N ILE A 23 1.06 2.74 -15.48
CA ILE A 23 1.40 1.47 -14.83
C ILE A 23 0.23 1.02 -13.96
N ALA A 24 -0.34 -0.15 -14.28
CA ALA A 24 -1.34 -0.79 -13.44
C ALA A 24 -0.73 -1.20 -12.11
N LYS A 25 -1.28 -0.69 -11.00
CA LYS A 25 -0.88 -1.03 -9.64
C LYS A 25 -1.91 -1.94 -9.00
N GLN A 26 -1.49 -3.11 -8.52
CA GLN A 26 -2.34 -3.99 -7.72
C GLN A 26 -2.12 -3.72 -6.23
N VAL A 27 -3.22 -3.65 -5.47
CA VAL A 27 -3.18 -3.56 -4.01
C VAL A 27 -3.69 -4.88 -3.42
N LEU A 28 -2.98 -5.40 -2.42
CA LEU A 28 -3.37 -6.56 -1.63
C LEU A 28 -3.31 -6.23 -0.14
N PRO A 29 -4.17 -6.83 0.69
CA PRO A 29 -3.92 -6.86 2.13
C PRO A 29 -2.54 -7.46 2.41
N ALA A 30 -1.78 -6.89 3.34
CA ALA A 30 -0.49 -7.44 3.71
C ALA A 30 -0.64 -8.81 4.42
N PRO A 31 0.36 -9.71 4.32
CA PRO A 31 0.38 -10.97 5.07
C PRO A 31 0.13 -10.79 6.57
N SER A 32 0.74 -9.76 7.17
CA SER A 32 0.53 -9.40 8.59
C SER A 32 -0.91 -9.05 8.91
N ARG A 33 -1.63 -8.38 8.01
CA ARG A 33 -3.05 -8.05 8.18
C ARG A 33 -3.90 -9.32 8.19
N LEU A 34 -3.66 -10.25 7.26
CA LEU A 34 -4.36 -11.53 7.24
C LEU A 34 -4.03 -12.38 8.47
N LEU A 35 -2.76 -12.40 8.90
CA LEU A 35 -2.36 -13.06 10.13
C LEU A 35 -3.13 -12.50 11.34
N ALA A 36 -3.24 -11.18 11.46
CA ALA A 36 -3.99 -10.54 12.53
C ALA A 36 -5.49 -10.93 12.53
N GLU A 37 -6.10 -11.02 11.34
CA GLU A 37 -7.49 -11.49 11.20
C GLU A 37 -7.64 -12.96 11.63
N LEU A 38 -6.76 -13.83 11.19
CA LEU A 38 -6.77 -15.24 11.56
C LEU A 38 -6.58 -15.46 13.07
N MET A 39 -5.77 -14.60 13.71
CA MET A 39 -5.46 -14.69 15.14
C MET A 39 -6.55 -14.12 16.06
N LYS A 40 -7.65 -13.58 15.54
CA LYS A 40 -8.77 -13.11 16.36
C LYS A 40 -9.40 -14.26 17.14
N ASP A 41 -9.88 -13.97 18.35
CA ASP A 41 -10.48 -14.97 19.25
C ASP A 41 -11.65 -15.73 18.60
N ALA A 42 -12.43 -15.07 17.73
CA ALA A 42 -13.52 -15.71 16.99
C ALA A 42 -13.07 -16.88 16.10
N ASN A 43 -11.85 -16.85 15.61
CA ASN A 43 -11.29 -17.86 14.68
C ASN A 43 -10.39 -18.87 15.41
N ARG A 44 -10.14 -18.68 16.70
CA ARG A 44 -9.08 -19.38 17.44
C ARG A 44 -9.25 -20.89 17.47
N THR A 45 -10.48 -21.37 17.72
CA THR A 45 -10.75 -22.82 17.81
C THR A 45 -10.49 -23.54 16.49
N GLU A 46 -10.97 -22.95 15.38
CA GLU A 46 -10.77 -23.50 14.04
C GLU A 46 -9.29 -23.41 13.64
N LEU A 47 -8.67 -22.26 13.91
CA LEU A 47 -7.27 -22.06 13.62
C LEU A 47 -6.37 -23.04 14.38
N ASP A 48 -6.63 -23.28 15.67
CA ASP A 48 -5.86 -24.23 16.50
C ASP A 48 -6.05 -25.69 16.04
N SER A 49 -7.20 -26.02 15.44
CA SER A 49 -7.44 -27.35 14.88
C SER A 49 -6.67 -27.61 13.60
N VAL A 50 -6.47 -26.59 12.78
CA VAL A 50 -5.77 -26.69 11.48
C VAL A 50 -4.27 -26.41 11.66
N TYR A 51 -3.92 -25.45 12.49
CA TYR A 51 -2.55 -24.99 12.74
C TYR A 51 -2.23 -25.01 14.24
N PRO A 52 -2.03 -26.19 14.82
CA PRO A 52 -1.61 -26.33 16.23
C PRO A 52 -0.21 -25.71 16.45
N ASP A 53 0.62 -25.71 15.42
CA ASP A 53 1.92 -25.03 15.41
C ASP A 53 1.84 -23.73 14.60
N ARG A 54 2.08 -22.60 15.27
CA ARG A 54 2.04 -21.27 14.65
C ARG A 54 3.16 -21.03 13.66
N GLU A 55 4.28 -21.71 13.77
CA GLU A 55 5.37 -21.62 12.78
C GLU A 55 4.92 -22.16 11.41
N ILE A 56 4.14 -23.25 11.41
CA ILE A 56 3.56 -23.80 10.18
C ILE A 56 2.60 -22.80 9.55
N LEU A 57 1.75 -22.15 10.34
CA LEU A 57 0.84 -21.10 9.85
C LEU A 57 1.62 -19.96 9.18
N LEU A 58 2.69 -19.47 9.80
CA LEU A 58 3.50 -18.38 9.23
C LEU A 58 4.11 -18.78 7.88
N VAL A 59 4.67 -19.98 7.80
CA VAL A 59 5.27 -20.51 6.56
C VAL A 59 4.24 -20.67 5.47
N ASP A 60 3.10 -21.30 5.77
CA ASP A 60 2.03 -21.52 4.78
C ASP A 60 1.44 -20.22 4.27
N LEU A 61 1.24 -19.25 5.17
CA LEU A 61 0.75 -17.94 4.81
C LEU A 61 1.73 -17.19 3.89
N ALA A 62 3.02 -17.17 4.26
CA ALA A 62 4.06 -16.56 3.43
C ALA A 62 4.16 -17.20 2.04
N GLN A 63 4.16 -18.53 1.97
CA GLN A 63 4.22 -19.26 0.70
C GLN A 63 2.97 -19.04 -0.17
N THR A 64 1.81 -18.90 0.46
CA THR A 64 0.56 -18.60 -0.27
C THR A 64 0.63 -17.22 -0.91
N TYR A 65 1.15 -16.23 -0.18
CA TYR A 65 1.39 -14.90 -0.74
C TYR A 65 2.43 -14.91 -1.85
N GLN A 66 3.56 -15.60 -1.67
CA GLN A 66 4.58 -15.74 -2.73
C GLN A 66 3.96 -16.31 -4.02
N LYS A 67 3.15 -17.36 -3.92
CA LYS A 67 2.46 -17.93 -5.08
C LYS A 67 1.52 -16.92 -5.74
N LEU A 68 0.70 -16.22 -4.97
CA LEU A 68 -0.22 -15.20 -5.49
C LEU A 68 0.52 -14.04 -6.16
N ILE A 69 1.58 -13.54 -5.54
CA ILE A 69 2.43 -12.49 -6.09
C ILE A 69 3.07 -12.95 -7.42
N MET A 70 3.53 -14.18 -7.48
CA MET A 70 4.11 -14.72 -8.71
C MET A 70 3.08 -14.90 -9.84
N GLU A 71 1.83 -15.24 -9.52
CA GLU A 71 0.75 -15.29 -10.53
C GLU A 71 0.41 -13.90 -11.04
N LEU A 72 0.31 -12.90 -10.15
CA LEU A 72 0.16 -11.48 -10.54
C LEU A 72 1.31 -11.02 -11.43
N TYR A 73 2.56 -11.36 -11.07
CA TYR A 73 3.73 -11.03 -11.87
C TYR A 73 3.68 -11.67 -13.27
N ARG A 74 3.27 -12.94 -13.37
CA ARG A 74 3.07 -13.64 -14.66
C ARG A 74 1.96 -13.01 -15.50
N SER A 75 0.94 -12.46 -14.84
CA SER A 75 -0.15 -11.70 -15.51
C SER A 75 0.27 -10.28 -15.91
N GLY A 76 1.54 -9.89 -15.70
CA GLY A 76 2.07 -8.60 -16.11
C GLY A 76 2.18 -7.56 -15.00
N CYS A 77 1.83 -7.87 -13.76
CA CYS A 77 1.99 -6.94 -12.64
C CYS A 77 3.47 -6.59 -12.41
N ARG A 78 3.77 -5.29 -12.37
CA ARG A 78 5.10 -4.76 -12.08
C ARG A 78 5.10 -3.78 -10.91
N TYR A 79 3.91 -3.44 -10.39
CA TYR A 79 3.74 -2.59 -9.23
C TYR A 79 2.71 -3.20 -8.29
N LEU A 80 3.18 -3.69 -7.15
CA LEU A 80 2.37 -4.29 -6.09
C LEU A 80 2.45 -3.43 -4.83
N GLN A 81 1.30 -3.12 -4.23
CA GLN A 81 1.22 -2.53 -2.91
C GLN A 81 0.65 -3.53 -1.91
N LEU A 82 1.31 -3.69 -0.78
CA LEU A 82 0.80 -4.44 0.38
C LEU A 82 0.27 -3.45 1.41
N ASP A 83 -0.95 -3.67 1.87
CA ASP A 83 -1.70 -2.74 2.71
C ASP A 83 -1.94 -3.34 4.10
N ASP A 84 -1.29 -2.77 5.12
CA ASP A 84 -1.43 -3.18 6.51
C ASP A 84 -2.04 -2.03 7.33
N ALA A 85 -3.33 -2.15 7.62
CA ALA A 85 -4.03 -1.21 8.49
C ALA A 85 -3.94 -1.59 9.98
N THR A 86 -3.19 -2.63 10.35
CA THR A 86 -3.06 -3.02 11.75
C THR A 86 -2.20 -2.01 12.52
N ARG A 87 -2.59 -1.74 13.75
CA ARG A 87 -1.85 -0.82 14.64
C ARG A 87 -0.92 -1.54 15.59
N THR A 88 -0.88 -2.87 15.52
CA THR A 88 -0.08 -3.71 16.42
C THR A 88 1.11 -4.28 15.67
N VAL A 89 2.30 -3.95 16.11
CA VAL A 89 3.54 -4.52 15.59
C VAL A 89 3.93 -5.74 16.43
N THR A 90 4.08 -6.88 15.77
CA THR A 90 4.60 -8.11 16.39
C THR A 90 5.76 -8.68 15.58
N ASP A 91 6.64 -9.44 16.20
CA ASP A 91 7.73 -10.12 15.49
C ASP A 91 7.20 -11.05 14.40
N ASN A 92 6.08 -11.72 14.65
CA ASN A 92 5.46 -12.59 13.65
C ASN A 92 4.88 -11.82 12.45
N ALA A 93 4.34 -10.61 12.67
CA ALA A 93 3.88 -9.74 11.58
C ALA A 93 5.06 -9.31 10.69
N ILE A 94 6.18 -8.92 11.29
CA ILE A 94 7.41 -8.57 10.55
C ILE A 94 7.94 -9.79 9.79
N ARG A 95 8.03 -10.95 10.46
CA ARG A 95 8.55 -12.20 9.86
C ARG A 95 7.71 -12.65 8.68
N VAL A 96 6.39 -12.73 8.82
CA VAL A 96 5.52 -13.21 7.73
C VAL A 96 5.58 -12.30 6.50
N ASN A 97 5.66 -10.99 6.70
CA ASN A 97 5.83 -10.05 5.59
C ASN A 97 7.19 -10.26 4.89
N ASN A 98 8.28 -10.33 5.65
CA ASN A 98 9.61 -10.54 5.07
C ASN A 98 9.70 -11.88 4.34
N MET A 99 9.19 -12.96 4.91
CA MET A 99 9.15 -14.29 4.26
C MET A 99 8.33 -14.27 2.96
N ALA A 100 7.18 -13.57 2.95
CA ALA A 100 6.35 -13.47 1.75
C ALA A 100 7.02 -12.69 0.61
N LEU A 101 7.97 -11.81 0.93
CA LEU A 101 8.69 -10.96 -0.02
C LEU A 101 10.06 -11.52 -0.45
N GLU A 102 10.45 -12.67 0.09
CA GLU A 102 11.72 -13.29 -0.28
C GLU A 102 11.72 -13.82 -1.73
N ASN A 103 12.85 -13.66 -2.41
CA ASN A 103 13.09 -14.21 -3.75
C ASN A 103 12.08 -13.81 -4.83
N LEU A 104 11.48 -12.63 -4.71
CA LEU A 104 10.61 -12.07 -5.74
C LEU A 104 11.45 -11.50 -6.92
N PRO A 105 10.85 -11.37 -8.12
CA PRO A 105 11.53 -10.79 -9.28
C PRO A 105 12.04 -9.38 -9.01
N ALA A 106 13.25 -9.08 -9.44
CA ALA A 106 13.94 -7.81 -9.17
C ALA A 106 13.28 -6.60 -9.86
N ASP A 107 12.49 -6.83 -10.91
CA ASP A 107 11.74 -5.80 -11.64
C ASP A 107 10.29 -5.65 -11.11
N LEU A 108 9.92 -6.36 -10.06
CA LEU A 108 8.66 -6.15 -9.36
C LEU A 108 8.83 -5.05 -8.30
N PHE A 109 8.22 -3.91 -8.54
CA PHE A 109 8.21 -2.81 -7.59
C PHE A 109 7.23 -3.08 -6.45
N ILE A 110 7.74 -3.15 -5.22
CA ILE A 110 6.95 -3.41 -4.01
C ILE A 110 6.79 -2.13 -3.20
N ALA A 111 5.54 -1.73 -2.98
CA ALA A 111 5.16 -0.70 -2.02
C ALA A 111 4.53 -1.32 -0.78
N PHE A 112 4.70 -0.69 0.36
CA PHE A 112 4.09 -1.12 1.60
C PHE A 112 3.46 0.06 2.31
N HIS A 113 2.18 -0.07 2.65
CA HIS A 113 1.45 0.92 3.45
C HIS A 113 1.22 0.38 4.86
N SER A 114 1.60 1.15 5.86
CA SER A 114 1.31 0.86 7.27
C SER A 114 1.39 2.13 8.13
N PRO A 115 0.50 2.28 9.11
CA PRO A 115 0.55 3.40 10.06
C PRO A 115 1.59 3.18 11.17
N THR A 116 2.40 2.12 11.13
CA THR A 116 3.25 1.70 12.26
C THR A 116 4.74 1.71 11.92
N GLU A 117 5.57 1.64 12.98
CA GLU A 117 7.04 1.53 12.86
C GLU A 117 7.50 0.16 12.30
N MET A 118 6.61 -0.77 12.02
CA MET A 118 6.94 -2.05 11.38
C MET A 118 7.74 -1.85 10.10
N LEU A 119 7.46 -0.77 9.37
CA LEU A 119 8.14 -0.39 8.12
C LEU A 119 9.67 -0.38 8.25
N PHE A 120 10.20 -0.03 9.43
CA PHE A 120 11.66 -0.01 9.65
C PHE A 120 12.32 -1.39 9.59
N SER A 121 11.56 -2.46 9.82
CA SER A 121 12.03 -3.84 9.87
C SER A 121 11.74 -4.65 8.61
N LEU A 122 11.04 -4.05 7.63
CA LEU A 122 10.72 -4.71 6.37
C LEU A 122 11.89 -4.66 5.39
N GLN A 123 12.03 -5.73 4.60
CA GLN A 123 13.06 -5.90 3.58
C GLN A 123 12.41 -5.97 2.19
N GLY A 124 13.16 -5.64 1.15
CA GLY A 124 12.68 -5.73 -0.24
C GLY A 124 11.59 -4.71 -0.61
N ILE A 125 11.43 -3.64 0.18
CA ILE A 125 10.45 -2.59 -0.06
C ILE A 125 11.08 -1.44 -0.84
N HIS A 126 10.44 -1.05 -1.94
CA HIS A 126 10.88 0.04 -2.81
C HIS A 126 10.19 1.37 -2.47
N ALA A 127 8.94 1.31 -1.98
CA ALA A 127 8.18 2.49 -1.57
C ALA A 127 7.47 2.26 -0.24
N PHE A 128 7.47 3.29 0.61
CA PHE A 128 6.75 3.30 1.88
C PHE A 128 5.61 4.31 1.80
N PHE A 129 4.39 3.83 1.94
CA PHE A 129 3.19 4.65 1.97
C PHE A 129 2.73 4.87 3.41
N LEU A 130 2.44 6.12 3.74
CA LEU A 130 2.14 6.56 5.09
C LEU A 130 1.00 7.55 5.11
N ASP A 131 0.11 7.36 6.07
CA ASP A 131 -0.87 8.38 6.43
C ASP A 131 -0.15 9.56 7.08
N TYR A 132 -0.32 10.72 6.51
CA TYR A 132 0.37 11.91 7.00
C TYR A 132 0.00 12.27 8.47
N ASP A 133 -1.24 12.01 8.86
CA ASP A 133 -1.73 12.30 10.22
C ASP A 133 -1.32 11.26 11.26
N SER A 134 -0.63 10.18 10.83
CA SER A 134 -0.06 9.23 11.78
C SER A 134 1.01 9.94 12.62
N GLU A 135 0.87 9.91 13.94
CA GLU A 135 1.85 10.47 14.90
C GLU A 135 3.19 9.74 14.89
N CYS A 136 3.33 8.73 14.02
CA CYS A 136 4.50 7.89 13.91
C CYS A 136 5.71 8.70 13.46
N GLY A 137 6.32 9.43 14.40
CA GLY A 137 7.64 10.04 14.34
C GLY A 137 8.03 10.63 12.99
N LYS A 138 7.23 11.60 12.49
CA LYS A 138 7.36 12.20 11.14
C LYS A 138 8.81 12.40 10.68
N ASN A 139 9.66 12.93 11.54
CA ASN A 139 11.07 13.19 11.22
C ASN A 139 11.91 11.90 11.15
N ARG A 140 11.68 10.93 12.03
CA ARG A 140 12.45 9.68 12.09
C ARG A 140 12.18 8.83 10.85
N LEU A 141 10.95 8.81 10.40
CA LEU A 141 10.53 8.05 9.24
C LEU A 141 11.03 8.67 7.93
N LEU A 142 10.93 9.99 7.77
CA LEU A 142 11.50 10.69 6.62
C LEU A 142 13.02 10.47 6.53
N TRP A 143 13.70 10.47 7.69
CA TRP A 143 15.13 10.14 7.73
C TRP A 143 15.41 8.70 7.29
N PHE A 144 14.61 7.73 7.78
CA PHE A 144 14.74 6.32 7.38
C PHE A 144 14.55 6.12 5.88
N ILE A 145 13.49 6.69 5.31
CA ILE A 145 13.20 6.60 3.87
C ILE A 145 14.31 7.24 3.05
N ARG A 146 14.84 8.36 3.52
CA ARG A 146 15.97 9.02 2.91
C ARG A 146 17.21 8.11 2.87
N GLU A 147 17.57 7.49 3.97
CA GLU A 147 18.74 6.59 4.09
C GLU A 147 18.57 5.31 3.25
N LYS A 148 17.37 4.76 3.20
CA LYS A 148 17.04 3.58 2.38
C LYS A 148 16.99 3.87 0.89
N GLN A 149 17.01 5.12 0.47
CA GLN A 149 16.81 5.56 -0.91
C GLN A 149 15.48 5.07 -1.53
N SER A 150 14.49 4.78 -0.71
CA SER A 150 13.17 4.33 -1.12
C SER A 150 12.28 5.51 -1.54
N VAL A 151 11.21 5.20 -2.27
CA VAL A 151 10.17 6.17 -2.59
C VAL A 151 9.30 6.40 -1.36
N PHE A 152 8.94 7.65 -1.11
CA PHE A 152 7.98 8.02 -0.10
C PHE A 152 6.60 8.23 -0.74
N GLY A 153 5.62 7.46 -0.30
CA GLY A 153 4.22 7.64 -0.67
C GLY A 153 3.48 8.39 0.42
N PHE A 154 2.96 9.55 0.06
CA PHE A 154 2.13 10.35 0.93
C PHE A 154 0.67 10.01 0.67
N VAL A 155 0.00 9.42 1.67
CA VAL A 155 -1.42 9.06 1.58
C VAL A 155 -2.24 10.20 2.19
N LEU A 156 -3.16 10.73 1.41
CA LEU A 156 -4.14 11.69 1.91
C LEU A 156 -5.09 10.97 2.88
N SER A 157 -5.25 11.51 4.08
CA SER A 157 -6.06 10.90 5.14
C SER A 157 -7.56 10.98 4.87
N HIS A 158 -7.96 11.94 4.06
CA HIS A 158 -9.34 12.16 3.61
C HIS A 158 -9.34 12.85 2.24
N TYR A 159 -10.52 13.02 1.67
CA TYR A 159 -10.66 13.76 0.42
C TYR A 159 -10.42 15.25 0.69
N PRO A 160 -9.33 15.84 0.17
CA PRO A 160 -9.06 17.25 0.41
C PRO A 160 -10.17 18.09 -0.23
N VAL A 161 -10.62 19.10 0.49
CA VAL A 161 -11.45 20.17 -0.05
C VAL A 161 -10.56 21.31 -0.51
N GLU A 162 -11.08 22.18 -1.37
CA GLU A 162 -10.29 23.25 -2.01
C GLU A 162 -9.59 24.16 -0.99
N GLU A 163 -10.20 24.36 0.19
CA GLU A 163 -9.66 25.16 1.30
C GLU A 163 -8.45 24.52 1.99
N GLU A 164 -8.25 23.21 1.83
CA GLU A 164 -7.14 22.46 2.43
C GLU A 164 -5.91 22.37 1.50
N LEU A 165 -6.01 22.83 0.26
CA LEU A 165 -4.91 22.78 -0.71
C LEU A 165 -3.66 23.48 -0.25
N GLU A 166 -3.79 24.66 0.38
CA GLU A 166 -2.65 25.42 0.88
C GLU A 166 -1.95 24.65 2.03
N GLU A 167 -2.72 24.00 2.90
CA GLU A 167 -2.17 23.16 3.95
C GLU A 167 -1.47 21.93 3.37
N LEU A 168 -2.07 21.29 2.38
CA LEU A 168 -1.48 20.16 1.67
C LEU A 168 -0.16 20.55 1.00
N ARG A 169 -0.12 21.69 0.29
CA ARG A 169 1.12 22.21 -0.32
C ARG A 169 2.20 22.48 0.73
N ALA A 170 1.85 23.13 1.83
CA ALA A 170 2.80 23.38 2.90
C ALA A 170 3.37 22.09 3.52
N LYS A 171 2.56 21.05 3.62
CA LYS A 171 2.99 19.73 4.08
C LYS A 171 3.94 19.07 3.09
N ILE A 172 3.60 19.10 1.81
CA ILE A 172 4.45 18.57 0.73
C ILE A 172 5.79 19.30 0.69
N ASP A 173 5.79 20.61 0.78
CA ASP A 173 7.00 21.45 0.84
C ASP A 173 7.92 21.09 2.01
N GLN A 174 7.36 20.69 3.14
CA GLN A 174 8.14 20.18 4.26
C GLN A 174 8.79 18.83 3.94
N ILE A 175 8.08 17.93 3.26
CA ILE A 175 8.58 16.59 2.92
C ILE A 175 9.69 16.66 1.86
N ILE A 176 9.51 17.44 0.81
CA ILE A 176 10.49 17.53 -0.28
C ILE A 176 11.83 18.18 0.13
N ARG A 177 11.88 18.88 1.26
CA ARG A 177 13.16 19.31 1.87
C ARG A 177 14.03 18.15 2.32
N TYR A 178 13.42 16.98 2.60
CA TYR A 178 14.12 15.78 3.08
C TYR A 178 14.20 14.71 2.00
N ILE A 179 13.18 14.61 1.14
CA ILE A 179 13.04 13.57 0.11
C ILE A 179 12.90 14.26 -1.24
N PRO A 180 13.83 14.04 -2.19
CA PRO A 180 13.76 14.64 -3.52
C PRO A 180 12.44 14.27 -4.23
N SER A 181 11.91 15.19 -5.05
CA SER A 181 10.61 15.02 -5.72
C SER A 181 10.51 13.73 -6.56
N HIS A 182 11.59 13.28 -7.19
CA HIS A 182 11.62 12.02 -7.95
C HIS A 182 11.51 10.76 -7.07
N ARG A 183 11.57 10.90 -5.74
CA ARG A 183 11.37 9.84 -4.75
C ARG A 183 10.13 10.10 -3.88
N PHE A 184 9.28 11.00 -4.31
CA PHE A 184 8.02 11.31 -3.66
C PHE A 184 6.87 10.83 -4.54
N SER A 185 5.80 10.34 -3.94
CA SER A 185 4.58 9.90 -4.60
C SER A 185 3.37 10.38 -3.81
N LEU A 186 2.36 10.84 -4.50
CA LEU A 186 1.08 11.20 -3.91
C LEU A 186 0.11 10.02 -4.08
N CYS A 187 -0.56 9.62 -3.02
CA CYS A 187 -1.52 8.54 -3.02
C CYS A 187 -2.89 9.07 -2.57
N ILE A 188 -3.92 8.75 -3.33
CA ILE A 188 -5.30 9.09 -3.01
C ILE A 188 -5.88 7.94 -2.19
N PRO A 189 -6.64 8.20 -1.11
CA PRO A 189 -7.30 7.16 -0.35
C PRO A 189 -8.33 6.44 -1.24
N ASN A 190 -8.56 5.16 -0.95
CA ASN A 190 -9.65 4.42 -1.60
C ASN A 190 -10.99 5.10 -1.30
N ALA A 191 -11.83 5.23 -2.32
CA ALA A 191 -13.18 5.74 -2.12
C ALA A 191 -13.97 4.76 -1.25
N GLU A 192 -14.28 5.16 -0.02
CA GLU A 192 -15.25 4.46 0.81
C GLU A 192 -16.63 5.05 0.51
N VAL A 193 -17.51 4.23 -0.05
CA VAL A 193 -18.92 4.58 -0.17
C VAL A 193 -19.56 4.38 1.21
N LEU A 194 -19.93 5.47 1.87
CA LEU A 194 -20.61 5.39 3.15
C LEU A 194 -22.02 4.81 2.97
N PRO A 195 -22.54 4.01 3.92
CA PRO A 195 -23.88 3.41 3.83
C PRO A 195 -25.02 4.43 3.62
N SER A 196 -24.79 5.69 3.97
CA SER A 196 -25.74 6.81 3.83
C SER A 196 -25.52 7.65 2.57
N GLU A 197 -24.53 7.33 1.72
CA GLU A 197 -24.14 8.10 0.56
C GLU A 197 -24.66 7.44 -0.71
N SER A 198 -25.14 8.24 -1.68
CA SER A 198 -25.50 7.71 -2.98
C SER A 198 -24.27 7.41 -3.81
N TYR A 199 -24.40 6.47 -4.76
CA TYR A 199 -23.31 6.11 -5.66
C TYR A 199 -22.80 7.32 -6.47
N GLU A 200 -23.71 8.16 -6.94
CA GLU A 200 -23.39 9.38 -7.72
C GLU A 200 -22.59 10.38 -6.86
N ALA A 201 -22.97 10.57 -5.58
CA ALA A 201 -22.26 11.48 -4.69
C ALA A 201 -20.84 10.96 -4.38
N ALA A 202 -20.67 9.66 -4.18
CA ALA A 202 -19.36 9.04 -3.98
C ALA A 202 -18.48 9.17 -5.23
N GLU A 203 -19.05 8.97 -6.42
CA GLU A 203 -18.35 9.12 -7.69
C GLU A 203 -17.91 10.58 -7.93
N GLU A 204 -18.79 11.56 -7.72
CA GLU A 204 -18.47 12.97 -7.85
C GLU A 204 -17.32 13.39 -6.92
N LYS A 205 -17.37 12.94 -5.67
CA LYS A 205 -16.32 13.17 -4.69
C LYS A 205 -14.97 12.56 -5.10
N GLN A 206 -15.00 11.35 -5.65
CA GLN A 206 -13.81 10.69 -6.18
C GLN A 206 -13.20 11.45 -7.34
N TRP A 207 -14.01 11.89 -8.30
CA TRP A 207 -13.56 12.71 -9.44
C TRP A 207 -12.97 14.04 -9.00
N HIS A 208 -13.56 14.68 -7.99
CA HIS A 208 -13.02 15.90 -7.43
C HIS A 208 -11.61 15.67 -6.83
N THR A 209 -11.44 14.61 -6.03
CA THR A 209 -10.15 14.26 -5.44
C THR A 209 -9.09 13.94 -6.50
N LEU A 210 -9.46 13.22 -7.55
CA LEU A 210 -8.56 12.92 -8.67
C LEU A 210 -8.06 14.19 -9.35
N LYS A 211 -8.95 15.15 -9.65
CA LYS A 211 -8.57 16.45 -10.24
C LYS A 211 -7.65 17.26 -9.34
N MET A 212 -7.90 17.24 -8.02
CA MET A 212 -7.04 17.93 -7.06
C MET A 212 -5.66 17.31 -6.97
N ALA A 213 -5.58 15.97 -6.95
CA ALA A 213 -4.31 15.26 -6.97
C ALA A 213 -3.53 15.51 -8.27
N GLU A 214 -4.22 15.54 -9.41
CA GLU A 214 -3.62 15.88 -10.71
C GLU A 214 -3.03 17.30 -10.71
N MET A 215 -3.76 18.28 -10.18
CA MET A 215 -3.30 19.65 -10.06
C MET A 215 -2.04 19.77 -9.19
N VAL A 216 -2.03 19.14 -8.01
CA VAL A 216 -0.87 19.13 -7.12
C VAL A 216 0.29 18.35 -7.75
N ALA A 217 0.02 17.25 -8.44
CA ALA A 217 1.04 16.49 -9.14
C ALA A 217 1.70 17.31 -10.26
N GLY A 218 0.92 18.07 -11.04
CA GLY A 218 1.45 18.95 -12.07
C GLY A 218 2.34 20.07 -11.55
N GLU A 219 2.11 20.55 -10.32
CA GLU A 219 2.98 21.50 -9.65
C GLU A 219 4.30 20.87 -9.18
N LEU A 220 4.25 19.62 -8.70
CA LEU A 220 5.41 18.89 -8.19
C LEU A 220 6.31 18.32 -9.29
N TRP A 221 5.70 17.88 -10.37
CA TRP A 221 6.36 17.25 -11.53
C TRP A 221 5.89 17.93 -12.81
N PRO A 222 6.30 19.19 -13.06
CA PRO A 222 5.94 19.85 -14.29
C PRO A 222 6.48 19.05 -15.49
N GLU A 223 5.64 18.86 -16.48
CA GLU A 223 6.06 18.22 -17.73
C GLU A 223 7.24 19.02 -18.30
N GLU A 224 8.36 18.35 -18.52
CA GLU A 224 9.48 18.93 -19.24
C GLU A 224 9.00 19.15 -20.68
N GLY A 225 8.80 20.42 -21.09
CA GLY A 225 8.33 20.84 -22.40
C GLY A 225 9.35 20.61 -23.52
#